data_696b54bae7979ddee0741a6ac4383479
#
_entry.id   696b54bae7979ddee0741a6ac4383479
#
_cell.length_a   1.000
_cell.length_b   1.000
_cell.length_c   1.000
_cell.angle_alpha   90.00
_cell.angle_beta   90.00
_cell.angle_gamma   90.00
#
_symmetry.space_group_name_H-M   'P 1'
#
loop_
_entity.id
_entity.type
_entity.pdbx_description
1 polymer ?
#
loop_
_entity_poly.entity_id
_entity_poly.type
_entity_poly.pdbx_seq_one_letter_code
_entity_poly.pdbx_strand_id
1 'polypeptide(L)'
;MIRMSVLYPATEGHVFDHDHYRDRHVPLALRTWGPKQAEIDKGVDGPYVAAVHFRFDSLEAMTAALSGEGSTQVTADVANYTNITPVVQISEIV
;
A
#
# COMPACT_ATOMS: atom_id res chain seq x y z
N MET A 1 -7.07 -9.51 -13.87
CA MET A 1 -6.62 -8.33 -13.06
C MET A 1 -6.39 -8.75 -11.63
N ILE A 2 -5.30 -8.27 -11.07
CA ILE A 2 -4.88 -8.55 -9.70
C ILE A 2 -5.03 -7.28 -8.87
N ARG A 3 -5.52 -7.43 -7.66
CA ARG A 3 -5.54 -6.36 -6.65
C ARG A 3 -4.56 -6.72 -5.54
N MET A 4 -3.64 -5.82 -5.26
CA MET A 4 -2.79 -5.89 -4.08
C MET A 4 -3.32 -4.88 -3.06
N SER A 5 -3.81 -5.37 -1.94
CA SER A 5 -4.33 -4.53 -0.87
C SER A 5 -3.33 -4.50 0.28
N VAL A 6 -2.97 -3.29 0.70
CA VAL A 6 -2.11 -3.08 1.86
C VAL A 6 -2.97 -2.45 2.94
N LEU A 7 -3.20 -3.20 4.02
CA LEU A 7 -4.16 -2.86 5.07
C LEU A 7 -3.40 -2.55 6.35
N TYR A 8 -3.79 -1.48 7.04
CA TYR A 8 -3.14 -1.03 8.27
C TYR A 8 -4.08 -1.22 9.46
N PRO A 9 -3.93 -2.34 10.21
CA PRO A 9 -4.81 -2.60 11.34
C PRO A 9 -4.61 -1.58 12.47
N ALA A 10 -5.71 -1.23 13.13
CA ALA A 10 -5.66 -0.40 14.33
C ALA A 10 -5.03 -1.21 15.46
N THR A 11 -3.85 -0.80 15.90
CA THR A 11 -3.13 -1.43 17.00
C THR A 11 -3.00 -0.45 18.16
N GLU A 12 -2.84 -0.98 19.37
CA GLU A 12 -2.64 -0.14 20.53
C GLU A 12 -1.39 0.73 20.36
N GLY A 13 -1.53 2.03 20.59
CA GLY A 13 -0.42 2.98 20.46
C GLY A 13 -0.03 3.28 19.02
N HIS A 14 -0.88 2.98 18.04
CA HIS A 14 -0.56 3.25 16.64
C HIS A 14 -0.48 4.73 16.34
N VAL A 15 0.39 5.06 15.39
CA VAL A 15 0.51 6.38 14.78
C VAL A 15 0.35 6.21 13.28
N PHE A 16 -0.39 7.10 12.64
CA PHE A 16 -0.55 7.07 11.19
C PHE A 16 -0.71 8.49 10.65
N ASP A 17 0.27 8.93 9.87
CA ASP A 17 0.25 10.25 9.22
C ASP A 17 -0.42 10.11 7.85
N HIS A 18 -1.72 10.37 7.79
CA HIS A 18 -2.51 10.24 6.58
C HIS A 18 -2.05 11.19 5.47
N ASP A 19 -1.57 12.37 5.82
CA ASP A 19 -1.12 13.36 4.83
C ASP A 19 0.15 12.88 4.13
N HIS A 20 1.14 12.40 4.88
CA HIS A 20 2.35 11.82 4.32
C HIS A 20 2.02 10.61 3.45
N TYR A 21 1.13 9.76 3.93
CA TYR A 21 0.71 8.55 3.22
C TYR A 21 0.12 8.88 1.85
N ARG A 22 -0.85 9.79 1.83
CA ARG A 22 -1.54 10.19 0.60
C ARG A 22 -0.63 10.98 -0.35
N ASP A 23 0.16 11.92 0.19
CA ASP A 23 0.84 12.92 -0.61
C ASP A 23 2.26 12.51 -1.00
N ARG A 24 2.87 11.58 -0.28
CA ARG A 24 4.27 11.17 -0.49
C ARG A 24 4.44 9.67 -0.71
N HIS A 25 3.89 8.85 0.18
CA HIS A 25 4.13 7.40 0.15
C HIS A 25 3.48 6.74 -1.06
N VAL A 26 2.17 6.91 -1.23
CA VAL A 26 1.45 6.28 -2.34
C VAL A 26 1.94 6.81 -3.68
N PRO A 27 2.20 8.12 -3.87
CA PRO A 27 2.84 8.59 -5.10
C PRO A 27 4.21 7.95 -5.38
N LEU A 28 5.02 7.72 -4.35
CA LEU A 28 6.29 7.01 -4.51
C LEU A 28 6.07 5.58 -5.01
N ALA A 29 5.12 4.87 -4.41
CA ALA A 29 4.76 3.51 -4.82
C ALA A 29 4.25 3.48 -6.27
N LEU A 30 3.43 4.46 -6.66
CA LEU A 30 2.91 4.57 -8.02
C LEU A 30 4.04 4.76 -9.05
N ARG A 31 5.00 5.63 -8.74
CA ARG A 31 6.15 5.86 -9.63
C ARG A 31 7.06 4.65 -9.72
N THR A 32 7.21 3.94 -8.60
CA THR A 32 8.14 2.81 -8.50
C THR A 32 7.58 1.55 -9.13
N TRP A 33 6.30 1.23 -8.84
CA TRP A 33 5.70 -0.03 -9.26
C TRP A 33 4.85 0.07 -10.52
N GLY A 34 4.34 1.25 -10.85
CA GLY A 34 3.57 1.47 -12.07
C GLY A 34 2.28 0.68 -12.17
N PRO A 35 1.46 0.57 -11.11
CA PRO A 35 0.18 -0.13 -11.23
C PRO A 35 -0.76 0.63 -12.17
N LYS A 36 -1.80 -0.08 -12.64
CA LYS A 36 -2.83 0.54 -13.48
C LYS A 36 -3.66 1.56 -12.72
N GLN A 37 -3.87 1.33 -11.43
CA GLN A 37 -4.72 2.15 -10.59
C GLN A 37 -4.33 1.96 -9.12
N ALA A 38 -4.53 3.00 -8.32
CA ALA A 38 -4.44 2.93 -6.86
C ALA A 38 -5.60 3.69 -6.25
N GLU A 39 -6.21 3.11 -5.22
CA GLU A 39 -7.25 3.74 -4.43
C GLU A 39 -6.81 3.75 -2.97
N ILE A 40 -6.89 4.92 -2.33
CA ILE A 40 -6.46 5.11 -0.95
C ILE A 40 -7.69 5.27 -0.07
N ASP A 41 -7.76 4.49 1.00
CA ASP A 41 -8.84 4.55 1.96
C ASP A 41 -8.33 5.08 3.30
N LYS A 42 -9.05 6.02 3.89
CA LYS A 42 -8.90 6.40 5.29
C LYS A 42 -10.01 5.70 6.07
N GLY A 43 -9.64 4.95 7.10
CA GLY A 43 -10.62 4.22 7.90
C GLY A 43 -11.58 5.17 8.61
N VAL A 44 -12.88 4.90 8.48
CA VAL A 44 -13.95 5.63 9.16
C VAL A 44 -14.54 4.77 10.27
N ASP A 45 -14.69 3.47 10.01
CA ASP A 45 -15.19 2.48 10.94
C ASP A 45 -14.65 1.12 10.53
N GLY A 46 -14.33 0.27 11.48
CA GLY A 46 -13.79 -1.05 11.21
C GLY A 46 -12.37 -1.24 11.75
N PRO A 47 -11.77 -2.41 11.49
CA PRO A 47 -10.49 -2.78 12.13
C PRO A 47 -9.26 -2.12 11.52
N TYR A 48 -9.37 -1.43 10.37
CA TYR A 48 -8.23 -0.84 9.69
C TYR A 48 -8.31 0.67 9.67
N VAL A 49 -7.17 1.32 9.99
CA VAL A 49 -7.09 2.80 10.00
C VAL A 49 -6.87 3.37 8.62
N ALA A 50 -6.29 2.58 7.72
CA ALA A 50 -6.01 2.97 6.35
C ALA A 50 -5.84 1.74 5.48
N ALA A 51 -5.97 1.93 4.17
CA ALA A 51 -5.69 0.90 3.19
C ALA A 51 -5.32 1.54 1.86
N VAL A 52 -4.59 0.82 1.02
CA VAL A 52 -4.42 1.16 -0.38
C VAL A 52 -4.61 -0.09 -1.21
N HIS A 53 -5.26 0.07 -2.35
CA HIS A 53 -5.54 -1.02 -3.28
C HIS A 53 -4.90 -0.67 -4.61
N PHE A 54 -3.87 -1.45 -4.99
CA PHE A 54 -3.20 -1.32 -6.28
C PHE A 54 -3.76 -2.36 -7.24
N ARG A 55 -3.92 -1.97 -8.49
CA ARG A 55 -4.40 -2.86 -9.53
C ARG A 55 -3.30 -3.11 -10.55
N PHE A 56 -3.02 -4.39 -10.82
CA PHE A 56 -2.04 -4.84 -11.81
C PHE A 56 -2.73 -5.71 -12.85
N ASP A 57 -2.16 -5.76 -14.07
CA ASP A 57 -2.73 -6.56 -15.16
C ASP A 57 -2.70 -8.06 -14.84
N SER A 58 -1.67 -8.52 -14.14
CA SER A 58 -1.46 -9.93 -13.84
C SER A 58 -0.61 -10.10 -12.59
N LEU A 59 -0.60 -11.31 -12.04
CA LEU A 59 0.27 -11.67 -10.94
C LEU A 59 1.75 -11.51 -11.33
N GLU A 60 2.09 -11.86 -12.56
CA GLU A 60 3.45 -11.72 -13.07
C GLU A 60 3.90 -10.27 -13.13
N ALA A 61 3.01 -9.36 -13.58
CA ALA A 61 3.30 -7.94 -13.63
C ALA A 61 3.51 -7.37 -12.22
N MET A 62 2.68 -7.78 -11.26
CA MET A 62 2.82 -7.37 -9.86
C MET A 62 4.16 -7.86 -9.29
N THR A 63 4.48 -9.13 -9.46
CA THR A 63 5.72 -9.72 -8.94
C THR A 63 6.95 -9.02 -9.52
N ALA A 64 6.94 -8.74 -10.82
CA ALA A 64 8.02 -8.02 -11.48
C ALA A 64 8.20 -6.62 -10.90
N ALA A 65 7.10 -5.90 -10.68
CA ALA A 65 7.13 -4.56 -10.09
C ALA A 65 7.73 -4.56 -8.68
N LEU A 66 7.29 -5.51 -7.85
CA LEU A 66 7.74 -5.60 -6.45
C LEU A 66 9.19 -6.07 -6.33
N SER A 67 9.72 -6.77 -7.33
CA SER A 67 11.08 -7.30 -7.33
C SER A 67 12.12 -6.26 -7.75
N GLY A 68 11.70 -5.08 -8.20
CA GLY A 68 12.61 -4.02 -8.64
C GLY A 68 13.35 -3.38 -7.47
N GLU A 69 14.47 -2.75 -7.79
CA GLU A 69 15.33 -2.10 -6.77
C GLU A 69 14.60 -1.00 -6.01
N GLY A 70 13.71 -0.28 -6.66
CA GLY A 70 12.95 0.82 -6.05
C GLY A 70 12.04 0.39 -4.91
N SER A 71 11.67 -0.89 -4.83
CA SER A 71 10.82 -1.40 -3.75
C SER A 71 11.42 -1.20 -2.36
N THR A 72 12.74 -1.20 -2.26
CA THR A 72 13.42 -0.94 -0.98
C THR A 72 13.09 0.45 -0.45
N GLN A 73 13.02 1.45 -1.33
CA GLN A 73 12.68 2.82 -0.95
C GLN A 73 11.23 2.94 -0.50
N VAL A 74 10.32 2.26 -1.18
CA VAL A 74 8.90 2.24 -0.80
C VAL A 74 8.74 1.62 0.58
N THR A 75 9.37 0.49 0.82
CA THR A 75 9.32 -0.20 2.12
C THR A 75 9.94 0.66 3.23
N ALA A 76 11.07 1.31 2.96
CA ALA A 76 11.75 2.14 3.94
C ALA A 76 10.91 3.37 4.35
N ASP A 77 10.09 3.89 3.44
CA ASP A 77 9.27 5.06 3.72
C ASP A 77 8.15 4.79 4.73
N VAL A 78 7.79 3.54 4.95
CA VAL A 78 6.71 3.16 5.90
C VAL A 78 6.98 3.75 7.28
N ALA A 79 8.19 3.69 7.77
CA ALA A 79 8.56 4.20 9.09
C ALA A 79 8.35 5.72 9.23
N ASN A 80 8.28 6.45 8.10
CA ASN A 80 8.08 7.90 8.12
C ASN A 80 6.63 8.31 8.39
N TYR A 81 5.67 7.40 8.25
CA TYR A 81 4.26 7.75 8.47
C TYR A 81 3.54 6.84 9.46
N THR A 82 4.09 5.68 9.82
CA THR A 82 3.40 4.78 10.74
C THR A 82 4.35 3.82 11.46
N ASN A 83 3.91 3.36 12.64
CA ASN A 83 4.53 2.25 13.35
C ASN A 83 3.74 0.95 13.23
N ILE A 84 2.68 0.95 12.40
CA ILE A 84 1.86 -0.24 12.18
C ILE A 84 2.56 -1.16 11.19
N THR A 85 2.54 -2.47 11.47
CA THR A 85 2.94 -3.48 10.49
C THR A 85 1.75 -3.77 9.58
N PRO A 86 1.83 -3.44 8.28
CA PRO A 86 0.69 -3.65 7.38
C PRO A 86 0.48 -5.12 7.07
N VAL A 87 -0.76 -5.44 6.72
CA VAL A 87 -1.17 -6.75 6.21
C VAL A 87 -1.37 -6.62 4.71
N VAL A 88 -0.77 -7.51 3.94
CA VAL A 88 -0.89 -7.50 2.48
C VAL A 88 -1.78 -8.66 2.04
N GLN A 89 -2.74 -8.36 1.19
CA GLN A 89 -3.57 -9.38 0.55
C GLN A 89 -3.52 -9.22 -0.96
N ILE A 90 -3.29 -10.34 -1.63
CA ILE A 90 -3.30 -10.42 -3.10
C ILE A 90 -4.58 -11.12 -3.50
N SER A 91 -5.35 -10.50 -4.38
CA SER A 91 -6.65 -11.01 -4.80
C SER A 91 -6.79 -10.99 -6.31
N GLU A 92 -7.52 -11.96 -6.84
CA GLU A 92 -7.97 -11.92 -8.21
C GLU A 92 -9.30 -11.16 -8.26
N ILE A 93 -9.40 -10.17 -9.15
CA ILE A 93 -10.64 -9.40 -9.32
C ILE A 93 -11.57 -10.24 -10.18
N VAL A 94 -12.69 -10.61 -9.60
CA VAL A 94 -13.67 -11.46 -10.28
C VAL A 94 -14.84 -10.67 -10.86
#